data_767c0c84f2ec28b32e5283163000eded
#
_entry.id   767c0c84f2ec28b32e5283163000eded
#
_cell.length_a   1.000
_cell.length_b   1.000
_cell.length_c   1.000
_cell.angle_alpha   90.00
_cell.angle_beta   90.00
_cell.angle_gamma   90.00
#
_symmetry.space_group_name_H-M   'P 1'
#
loop_
_entity.id
_entity.type
_entity.pdbx_description
1 polymer ?
#
loop_
_entity_poly.entity_id
_entity_poly.type
_entity_poly.pdbx_seq_one_letter_code
_entity_poly.pdbx_strand_id
1 'polypeptide(L)'
;PPALPDAIQKLDYESWRDIRFKPDRAALAGSPFRLQAFHLGHLFRRPVTINLIREGIATPIPYAANLFDYGRAKFDKPLPVNLGFAGFRLHYALNDPRVYDEAIAFLGHNAFRLLGRGQRYGLSALGLAVNPGTESEDIAQFIEFWVETPEANSERVTFYALLDSETVTGAYRFDFAPGIESIIDVSATLHPRRPIHKLGLAPLSSMFLTGENDRRVLNDWRPELHDSDGLLINTGAGI
;
A
#
# COMPACT_ATOMS: atom_id res chain seq x y z
N PRO A 1 18.94 -1.69 6.76
CA PRO A 1 18.00 -2.12 7.79
C PRO A 1 18.51 -3.40 8.44
N PRO A 2 18.25 -3.63 9.74
CA PRO A 2 18.61 -4.87 10.39
C PRO A 2 17.97 -6.06 9.68
N ALA A 3 18.69 -7.20 9.67
CA ALA A 3 18.14 -8.43 9.08
C ALA A 3 16.87 -8.82 9.83
N LEU A 4 15.82 -9.17 9.10
CA LEU A 4 14.58 -9.65 9.70
C LEU A 4 14.83 -10.95 10.46
N PRO A 5 14.21 -11.15 11.63
CA PRO A 5 14.25 -12.43 12.34
C PRO A 5 13.77 -13.57 11.45
N ASP A 6 14.41 -14.72 11.53
CA ASP A 6 14.06 -15.92 10.76
C ASP A 6 12.58 -16.30 10.89
N ALA A 7 12.01 -16.15 12.08
CA ALA A 7 10.62 -16.46 12.34
C ALA A 7 9.66 -15.59 11.52
N ILE A 8 10.04 -14.33 11.23
CA ILE A 8 9.28 -13.42 10.38
C ILE A 8 9.49 -13.77 8.90
N GLN A 9 10.72 -14.09 8.50
CA GLN A 9 11.05 -14.45 7.12
C GLN A 9 10.34 -15.72 6.65
N LYS A 10 10.10 -16.67 7.57
CA LYS A 10 9.50 -17.98 7.31
C LYS A 10 7.98 -18.01 7.40
N LEU A 11 7.33 -16.89 7.72
CA LEU A 11 5.86 -16.82 7.73
C LEU A 11 5.30 -17.15 6.35
N ASP A 12 4.38 -18.12 6.30
CA ASP A 12 3.55 -18.34 5.13
C ASP A 12 2.46 -17.26 5.00
N TYR A 13 1.76 -17.25 3.88
CA TYR A 13 0.74 -16.26 3.60
C TYR A 13 -0.39 -16.28 4.64
N GLU A 14 -0.88 -17.46 5.02
CA GLU A 14 -2.01 -17.60 5.93
C GLU A 14 -1.67 -17.12 7.34
N SER A 15 -0.49 -17.48 7.85
CA SER A 15 -0.01 -17.01 9.15
C SER A 15 0.24 -15.51 9.14
N TRP A 16 0.83 -14.97 8.07
CA TRP A 16 1.05 -13.53 7.94
C TRP A 16 -0.27 -12.75 7.85
N ARG A 17 -1.24 -13.23 7.08
CA ARG A 17 -2.56 -12.62 6.92
C ARG A 17 -3.35 -12.54 8.23
N ASP A 18 -3.13 -13.49 9.14
CA ASP A 18 -3.76 -13.50 10.44
C ASP A 18 -3.19 -12.44 11.40
N ILE A 19 -1.99 -11.90 11.12
CA ILE A 19 -1.42 -10.81 11.91
C ILE A 19 -2.16 -9.52 11.57
N ARG A 20 -2.94 -9.01 12.53
CA ARG A 20 -3.80 -7.85 12.33
C ARG A 20 -3.44 -6.73 13.29
N PHE A 21 -3.40 -5.52 12.77
CA PHE A 21 -3.28 -4.34 13.62
C PHE A 21 -4.55 -4.18 14.48
N LYS A 22 -4.38 -3.90 15.77
CA LYS A 22 -5.50 -3.73 16.68
C LYS A 22 -6.23 -2.41 16.42
N PRO A 23 -7.55 -2.42 16.12
CA PRO A 23 -8.29 -1.21 15.77
C PRO A 23 -8.26 -0.12 16.83
N ASP A 24 -8.24 -0.50 18.11
CA ASP A 24 -8.16 0.40 19.27
C ASP A 24 -6.79 1.11 19.39
N ARG A 25 -5.78 0.65 18.66
CA ARG A 25 -4.44 1.23 18.59
C ARG A 25 -4.21 2.06 17.34
N ALA A 26 -5.22 2.21 16.47
CA ALA A 26 -5.10 3.00 15.25
C ALA A 26 -4.70 4.45 15.54
N ALA A 27 -3.75 4.97 14.77
CA ALA A 27 -3.41 6.38 14.83
C ALA A 27 -4.51 7.23 14.15
N LEU A 28 -4.44 8.54 14.31
CA LEU A 28 -5.40 9.55 13.80
C LEU A 28 -6.79 9.46 14.45
N ALA A 29 -6.91 8.89 15.65
CA ALA A 29 -8.21 8.66 16.32
C ALA A 29 -9.04 9.94 16.59
N GLY A 30 -8.45 11.14 16.53
CA GLY A 30 -9.13 12.43 16.66
C GLY A 30 -9.72 12.96 15.35
N SER A 31 -9.58 12.25 14.24
CA SER A 31 -10.05 12.64 12.90
C SER A 31 -11.03 11.61 12.33
N PRO A 32 -11.64 11.83 11.15
CA PRO A 32 -12.44 10.82 10.47
C PRO A 32 -11.66 9.59 9.99
N PHE A 33 -10.33 9.66 10.01
CA PHE A 33 -9.46 8.60 9.53
C PHE A 33 -8.91 7.74 10.66
N ARG A 34 -8.55 6.49 10.35
CA ARG A 34 -7.83 5.57 11.23
C ARG A 34 -6.66 4.98 10.47
N LEU A 35 -5.43 5.26 10.93
CA LEU A 35 -4.23 4.68 10.35
C LEU A 35 -3.87 3.40 11.09
N GLN A 36 -3.72 2.31 10.34
CA GLN A 36 -3.25 1.02 10.82
C GLN A 36 -2.06 0.59 9.96
N ALA A 37 -1.04 0.03 10.59
CA ALA A 37 0.14 -0.46 9.88
C ALA A 37 0.02 -1.95 9.54
N PHE A 38 0.71 -2.38 8.48
CA PHE A 38 0.89 -3.80 8.16
C PHE A 38 2.16 -4.34 8.82
N HIS A 39 2.07 -5.58 9.31
CA HIS A 39 3.21 -6.28 9.87
C HIS A 39 4.13 -6.82 8.77
N LEU A 40 5.44 -6.82 9.03
CA LEU A 40 6.41 -7.48 8.16
C LEU A 40 6.22 -8.99 8.15
N GLY A 41 6.55 -9.64 7.05
CA GLY A 41 6.53 -11.10 6.89
C GLY A 41 6.15 -11.54 5.48
N HIS A 42 6.23 -12.82 5.22
CA HIS A 42 5.95 -13.42 3.91
C HIS A 42 6.75 -12.74 2.79
N LEU A 43 6.09 -12.11 1.82
CA LEU A 43 6.72 -11.33 0.75
C LEU A 43 7.10 -9.90 1.16
N PHE A 44 6.51 -9.38 2.24
CA PHE A 44 6.68 -8.01 2.69
C PHE A 44 7.80 -7.93 3.75
N ARG A 45 9.05 -7.95 3.27
CA ARG A 45 10.25 -8.10 4.12
C ARG A 45 11.05 -6.82 4.31
N ARG A 46 10.76 -5.78 3.55
CA ARG A 46 11.45 -4.50 3.65
C ARG A 46 10.65 -3.54 4.52
N PRO A 47 11.22 -3.07 5.63
CA PRO A 47 10.52 -2.15 6.50
C PRO A 47 10.39 -0.77 5.89
N VAL A 48 9.27 -0.11 6.19
CA VAL A 48 9.03 1.30 5.93
C VAL A 48 8.91 2.06 7.25
N THR A 49 9.34 3.32 7.24
CA THR A 49 9.10 4.25 8.35
C THR A 49 7.78 5.00 8.11
N ILE A 50 6.96 5.14 9.13
CA ILE A 50 5.72 5.91 9.07
C ILE A 50 5.79 7.01 10.12
N ASN A 51 5.72 8.26 9.69
CA ASN A 51 5.74 9.43 10.55
C ASN A 51 4.35 10.08 10.57
N LEU A 52 3.96 10.62 11.71
CA LEU A 52 2.83 11.55 11.82
C LEU A 52 3.35 12.98 11.88
N ILE A 53 2.75 13.86 11.08
CA ILE A 53 3.00 15.29 11.14
C ILE A 53 1.91 15.93 12.00
N ARG A 54 2.31 16.62 13.07
CA ARG A 54 1.46 17.44 13.93
C ARG A 54 2.12 18.80 14.11
N GLU A 55 1.38 19.87 13.80
CA GLU A 55 1.92 21.23 13.93
C GLU A 55 3.28 21.44 13.24
N GLY A 56 3.44 20.81 12.07
CA GLY A 56 4.69 20.87 11.29
C GLY A 56 5.84 19.99 11.80
N ILE A 57 5.64 19.22 12.87
CA ILE A 57 6.65 18.33 13.45
C ILE A 57 6.34 16.88 13.04
N ALA A 58 7.28 16.25 12.38
CA ALA A 58 7.20 14.83 12.02
C ALA A 58 7.74 13.96 13.17
N THR A 59 6.94 12.98 13.60
CA THR A 59 7.30 12.03 14.64
C THR A 59 7.06 10.61 14.16
N PRO A 60 8.03 9.69 14.19
CA PRO A 60 7.83 8.32 13.75
C PRO A 60 6.86 7.57 14.67
N ILE A 61 6.02 6.73 14.08
CA ILE A 61 5.22 5.76 14.83
C ILE A 61 6.16 4.62 15.23
N PRO A 62 6.41 4.40 16.53
CA PRO A 62 7.28 3.32 16.95
C PRO A 62 6.61 1.97 16.74
N TYR A 63 7.36 0.99 16.20
CA TYR A 63 6.88 -0.38 16.18
C TYR A 63 6.81 -0.91 17.62
N ALA A 64 5.69 -1.56 17.94
CA ALA A 64 5.54 -2.32 19.17
C ALA A 64 4.71 -3.58 18.89
N ALA A 65 5.15 -4.73 19.40
CA ALA A 65 4.48 -6.00 19.17
C ALA A 65 3.01 -6.00 19.66
N ASN A 66 2.70 -5.23 20.71
CA ASN A 66 1.36 -5.11 21.26
C ASN A 66 0.37 -4.31 20.37
N LEU A 67 0.83 -3.70 19.30
CA LEU A 67 -0.01 -3.07 18.28
C LEU A 67 -0.78 -4.10 17.46
N PHE A 68 -0.35 -5.37 17.49
CA PHE A 68 -0.86 -6.42 16.64
C PHE A 68 -1.52 -7.55 17.44
N ASP A 69 -2.52 -8.17 16.82
CA ASP A 69 -3.01 -9.50 17.16
C ASP A 69 -2.36 -10.46 16.17
N TYR A 70 -1.72 -11.50 16.68
CA TYR A 70 -0.92 -12.41 15.87
C TYR A 70 -1.70 -13.64 15.38
N GLY A 71 -2.95 -13.82 15.80
CA GLY A 71 -3.78 -14.94 15.37
C GLY A 71 -3.06 -16.28 15.54
N ARG A 72 -2.84 -17.00 14.43
CA ARG A 72 -2.15 -18.31 14.41
C ARG A 72 -0.63 -18.19 14.46
N ALA A 73 -0.06 -17.02 14.12
CA ALA A 73 1.39 -16.84 14.13
C ALA A 73 1.93 -16.89 15.57
N LYS A 74 2.88 -17.77 15.83
CA LYS A 74 3.54 -17.92 17.12
C LYS A 74 5.04 -17.66 16.99
N PHE A 75 5.57 -16.94 17.95
CA PHE A 75 7.00 -16.62 17.99
C PHE A 75 7.59 -17.11 19.31
N ASP A 76 8.62 -17.96 19.21
CA ASP A 76 9.30 -18.52 20.39
C ASP A 76 10.09 -17.47 21.15
N LYS A 77 10.42 -16.36 20.51
CA LYS A 77 11.18 -15.24 21.08
C LYS A 77 10.43 -13.93 20.89
N PRO A 78 10.58 -12.96 21.80
CA PRO A 78 10.06 -11.62 21.61
C PRO A 78 10.57 -11.00 20.30
N LEU A 79 9.67 -10.32 19.59
CA LEU A 79 10.03 -9.60 18.37
C LEU A 79 10.84 -8.34 18.70
N PRO A 80 11.80 -7.94 17.84
CA PRO A 80 12.57 -6.73 18.03
C PRO A 80 11.68 -5.48 18.15
N VAL A 81 12.04 -4.56 19.02
CA VAL A 81 11.31 -3.30 19.24
C VAL A 81 11.43 -2.30 18.09
N ASN A 82 12.34 -2.55 17.15
CA ASN A 82 12.62 -1.71 15.99
C ASN A 82 12.35 -2.43 14.66
N LEU A 83 11.43 -3.40 14.66
CA LEU A 83 11.15 -4.22 13.47
C LEU A 83 10.68 -3.37 12.28
N GLY A 84 9.91 -2.30 12.52
CA GLY A 84 9.28 -1.49 11.47
C GLY A 84 7.99 -2.11 10.95
N PHE A 85 7.45 -1.54 9.88
CA PHE A 85 6.17 -1.92 9.28
C PHE A 85 6.35 -2.27 7.80
N ALA A 86 5.44 -3.07 7.24
CA ALA A 86 5.45 -3.39 5.82
C ALA A 86 4.76 -2.34 4.94
N GLY A 87 4.01 -1.45 5.55
CA GLY A 87 3.19 -0.43 4.93
C GLY A 87 2.08 0.00 5.86
N PHE A 88 1.09 0.72 5.34
CA PHE A 88 -0.04 1.18 6.12
C PHE A 88 -1.33 1.21 5.29
N ARG A 89 -2.44 1.35 5.99
CA ARG A 89 -3.77 1.58 5.43
C ARG A 89 -4.48 2.67 6.22
N LEU A 90 -5.31 3.42 5.51
CA LEU A 90 -6.22 4.36 6.11
C LEU A 90 -7.63 3.81 6.01
N HIS A 91 -8.28 3.74 7.14
CA HIS A 91 -9.68 3.41 7.24
C HIS A 91 -10.51 4.70 7.32
N TYR A 92 -11.69 4.64 6.71
CA TYR A 92 -12.67 5.71 6.71
C TYR A 92 -14.08 5.11 6.72
N ALA A 93 -15.06 5.79 7.31
CA ALA A 93 -16.45 5.34 7.32
C ALA A 93 -17.10 5.55 5.95
N LEU A 94 -16.76 4.68 4.98
CA LEU A 94 -17.09 4.85 3.57
C LEU A 94 -18.52 4.42 3.24
N ASN A 95 -18.93 3.26 3.75
CA ASN A 95 -20.23 2.63 3.46
C ASN A 95 -21.25 2.80 4.59
N ASP A 96 -20.83 2.63 5.83
CA ASP A 96 -21.66 2.79 7.03
C ASP A 96 -20.89 3.68 8.03
N PRO A 97 -21.52 4.74 8.59
CA PRO A 97 -20.85 5.65 9.52
C PRO A 97 -20.32 4.99 10.80
N ARG A 98 -20.76 3.78 11.09
CA ARG A 98 -20.30 2.99 12.25
C ARG A 98 -19.15 2.03 11.93
N VAL A 99 -18.85 1.83 10.64
CA VAL A 99 -17.86 0.87 10.17
C VAL A 99 -16.74 1.58 9.43
N TYR A 100 -15.51 1.36 9.86
CA TYR A 100 -14.33 1.90 9.20
C TYR A 100 -13.82 0.91 8.15
N ASP A 101 -14.13 1.20 6.89
CA ASP A 101 -13.64 0.42 5.74
C ASP A 101 -12.17 0.77 5.46
N GLU A 102 -11.39 -0.19 4.95
CA GLU A 102 -10.06 0.08 4.42
C GLU A 102 -10.20 0.88 3.12
N ALA A 103 -10.10 2.20 3.20
CA ALA A 103 -10.35 3.08 2.07
C ALA A 103 -9.15 3.21 1.12
N ILE A 104 -7.93 3.16 1.66
CA ILE A 104 -6.68 3.15 0.89
C ILE A 104 -5.62 2.32 1.61
N ALA A 105 -4.79 1.60 0.85
CA ALA A 105 -3.68 0.82 1.38
C ALA A 105 -2.42 0.98 0.55
N PHE A 106 -1.28 1.10 1.23
CA PHE A 106 0.07 1.07 0.69
C PHE A 106 0.77 -0.16 1.25
N LEU A 107 1.05 -1.15 0.40
CA LEU A 107 1.67 -2.40 0.81
C LEU A 107 2.46 -3.01 -0.34
N GLY A 108 3.73 -3.28 -0.08
CA GLY A 108 4.65 -3.88 -1.03
C GLY A 108 5.19 -2.91 -2.06
N HIS A 109 6.51 -2.82 -2.15
CA HIS A 109 7.25 -1.95 -3.06
C HIS A 109 6.70 -0.51 -3.07
N ASN A 110 6.11 -0.09 -4.20
CA ASN A 110 5.47 1.22 -4.34
C ASN A 110 3.99 1.09 -4.76
N ALA A 111 3.37 -0.04 -4.43
CA ALA A 111 1.97 -0.31 -4.77
C ALA A 111 1.02 0.36 -3.79
N PHE A 112 -0.09 0.87 -4.32
CA PHE A 112 -1.22 1.35 -3.55
C PHE A 112 -2.55 1.07 -4.24
N ARG A 113 -3.60 0.99 -3.46
CA ARG A 113 -4.97 0.75 -3.94
C ARG A 113 -5.96 1.50 -3.09
N LEU A 114 -7.09 1.89 -3.67
CA LEU A 114 -8.14 2.62 -2.98
C LEU A 114 -9.52 2.12 -3.39
N LEU A 115 -10.51 2.39 -2.54
CA LEU A 115 -11.92 2.04 -2.75
C LEU A 115 -12.81 3.28 -2.72
N GLY A 116 -13.80 3.33 -3.62
CA GLY A 116 -14.98 4.18 -3.49
C GLY A 116 -16.11 3.46 -2.74
N ARG A 117 -17.19 4.19 -2.43
CA ARG A 117 -18.36 3.62 -1.75
C ARG A 117 -18.98 2.48 -2.57
N GLY A 118 -19.26 1.36 -1.92
CA GLY A 118 -19.86 0.18 -2.54
C GLY A 118 -18.93 -0.60 -3.45
N GLN A 119 -17.67 -0.20 -3.59
CA GLN A 119 -16.70 -0.87 -4.45
C GLN A 119 -15.95 -1.99 -3.71
N ARG A 120 -15.31 -2.86 -4.50
CA ARG A 120 -14.34 -3.86 -4.06
C ARG A 120 -12.98 -3.53 -4.66
N TYR A 121 -11.91 -4.04 -4.06
CA TYR A 121 -10.58 -3.88 -4.63
C TYR A 121 -10.45 -4.55 -5.98
N GLY A 122 -9.95 -3.79 -6.96
CA GLY A 122 -9.45 -4.26 -8.23
C GLY A 122 -7.91 -4.23 -8.24
N LEU A 123 -7.35 -3.68 -9.32
CA LEU A 123 -5.90 -3.55 -9.47
C LEU A 123 -5.31 -2.50 -8.52
N SER A 124 -4.04 -2.69 -8.16
CA SER A 124 -3.25 -1.66 -7.50
C SER A 124 -2.58 -0.77 -8.55
N ALA A 125 -2.43 0.51 -8.23
CA ALA A 125 -1.52 1.38 -8.96
C ALA A 125 -0.11 1.26 -8.36
N LEU A 126 0.91 1.45 -9.19
CA LEU A 126 2.28 1.64 -8.73
C LEU A 126 2.61 3.13 -8.78
N GLY A 127 3.42 3.61 -7.84
CA GLY A 127 3.94 4.97 -7.90
C GLY A 127 4.81 5.17 -9.15
N LEU A 128 5.62 4.16 -9.48
CA LEU A 128 6.55 4.20 -10.60
C LEU A 128 6.91 2.78 -11.06
N ALA A 129 7.12 2.59 -12.37
CA ALA A 129 7.78 1.43 -12.94
C ALA A 129 8.99 1.87 -13.77
N VAL A 130 10.16 1.31 -13.48
CA VAL A 130 11.43 1.65 -14.14
C VAL A 130 11.87 0.47 -14.99
N ASN A 131 11.99 0.69 -16.30
CA ASN A 131 12.36 -0.31 -17.31
C ASN A 131 11.54 -1.62 -17.19
N PRO A 132 10.21 -1.56 -17.02
CA PRO A 132 9.41 -2.75 -16.74
C PRO A 132 9.49 -3.78 -17.88
N GLY A 133 9.64 -5.07 -17.50
CA GLY A 133 9.72 -6.20 -18.42
C GLY A 133 11.04 -6.30 -19.19
N THR A 134 12.10 -5.66 -18.73
CA THR A 134 13.45 -5.74 -19.31
C THR A 134 14.46 -6.33 -18.32
N GLU A 135 15.64 -6.73 -18.78
CA GLU A 135 16.75 -7.18 -17.92
C GLU A 135 17.25 -6.08 -16.95
N SER A 136 16.99 -4.82 -17.28
CA SER A 136 17.34 -3.66 -16.46
C SER A 136 16.16 -3.14 -15.63
N GLU A 137 15.14 -3.95 -15.39
CA GLU A 137 14.02 -3.59 -14.52
C GLU A 137 14.52 -3.31 -13.11
N ASP A 138 14.11 -2.16 -12.56
CA ASP A 138 14.45 -1.72 -11.21
C ASP A 138 13.16 -1.49 -10.42
N ILE A 139 13.03 -2.26 -9.35
CA ILE A 139 11.83 -2.23 -8.50
C ILE A 139 11.99 -1.14 -7.44
N ALA A 140 11.47 0.03 -7.75
CA ALA A 140 11.41 1.15 -6.81
C ALA A 140 10.50 0.84 -5.62
N GLN A 141 10.80 1.43 -4.47
CA GLN A 141 10.08 1.19 -3.22
C GLN A 141 9.81 2.48 -2.48
N PHE A 142 8.61 2.62 -1.93
CA PHE A 142 8.38 3.60 -0.87
C PHE A 142 9.05 3.12 0.40
N ILE A 143 9.97 3.93 0.95
CA ILE A 143 10.76 3.57 2.13
C ILE A 143 10.36 4.34 3.38
N GLU A 144 9.74 5.50 3.21
CA GLU A 144 9.31 6.35 4.31
C GLU A 144 8.07 7.15 3.94
N PHE A 145 7.16 7.33 4.91
CA PHE A 145 5.92 8.08 4.77
C PHE A 145 5.78 9.12 5.88
N TRP A 146 5.14 10.24 5.54
CA TRP A 146 4.78 11.30 6.48
C TRP A 146 3.30 11.63 6.28
N VAL A 147 2.48 11.34 7.28
CA VAL A 147 1.03 11.53 7.23
C VAL A 147 0.66 12.75 8.08
N GLU A 148 0.08 13.77 7.46
CA GLU A 148 -0.46 14.91 8.18
C GLU A 148 -1.61 14.44 9.07
N THR A 149 -1.68 14.94 10.30
CA THR A 149 -2.80 14.66 11.20
C THR A 149 -3.97 15.53 10.77
N PRO A 150 -5.06 14.95 10.21
CA PRO A 150 -6.20 15.74 9.76
C PRO A 150 -6.98 16.32 10.95
N GLU A 151 -7.67 17.42 10.72
CA GLU A 151 -8.63 17.98 11.67
C GLU A 151 -9.84 17.05 11.88
N ALA A 152 -10.60 17.26 12.96
CA ALA A 152 -11.72 16.42 13.36
C ALA A 152 -12.85 16.33 12.32
N ASN A 153 -12.99 17.30 11.45
CA ASN A 153 -13.99 17.40 10.38
C ASN A 153 -13.41 17.32 8.97
N SER A 154 -12.15 16.93 8.83
CA SER A 154 -11.48 16.89 7.52
C SER A 154 -12.03 15.77 6.65
N GLU A 155 -12.38 16.10 5.41
CA GLU A 155 -12.79 15.15 4.39
C GLU A 155 -11.61 14.64 3.56
N ARG A 156 -10.38 15.12 3.84
CA ARG A 156 -9.15 14.78 3.11
C ARG A 156 -8.03 14.50 4.08
N VAL A 157 -7.07 13.73 3.60
CA VAL A 157 -5.80 13.51 4.29
C VAL A 157 -4.65 13.66 3.29
N THR A 158 -3.68 14.47 3.67
CA THR A 158 -2.43 14.65 2.92
C THR A 158 -1.34 13.78 3.53
N PHE A 159 -0.56 13.14 2.68
CA PHE A 159 0.64 12.44 3.12
C PHE A 159 1.71 12.45 2.03
N TYR A 160 2.94 12.23 2.45
CA TYR A 160 4.12 12.25 1.60
C TYR A 160 4.81 10.91 1.65
N ALA A 161 5.56 10.58 0.59
CA ALA A 161 6.40 9.39 0.56
C ALA A 161 7.74 9.66 -0.11
N LEU A 162 8.77 9.00 0.40
CA LEU A 162 10.07 8.90 -0.23
C LEU A 162 10.13 7.57 -0.99
N LEU A 163 10.30 7.67 -2.30
CA LEU A 163 10.57 6.52 -3.17
C LEU A 163 12.07 6.40 -3.38
N ASP A 164 12.59 5.19 -3.32
CA ASP A 164 14.00 4.89 -3.53
C ASP A 164 14.22 3.62 -4.35
N SER A 165 15.23 3.66 -5.21
CA SER A 165 15.73 2.52 -5.97
C SER A 165 17.20 2.77 -6.40
N GLU A 166 17.81 1.81 -7.09
CA GLU A 166 19.14 2.01 -7.66
C GLU A 166 19.16 3.07 -8.76
N THR A 167 18.08 3.18 -9.54
CA THR A 167 18.01 4.02 -10.74
C THR A 167 17.44 5.40 -10.45
N VAL A 168 16.51 5.53 -9.49
CA VAL A 168 15.79 6.78 -9.24
C VAL A 168 15.40 6.93 -7.78
N THR A 169 15.39 8.16 -7.29
CA THR A 169 14.69 8.53 -6.05
C THR A 169 13.58 9.52 -6.35
N GLY A 170 12.54 9.56 -5.50
CA GLY A 170 11.39 10.43 -5.72
C GLY A 170 10.72 10.88 -4.45
N ALA A 171 10.32 12.17 -4.44
CA ALA A 171 9.47 12.73 -3.41
C ALA A 171 8.03 12.79 -3.93
N TYR A 172 7.11 12.17 -3.21
CA TYR A 172 5.70 12.07 -3.56
C TYR A 172 4.85 12.84 -2.54
N ARG A 173 3.80 13.47 -3.04
CA ARG A 173 2.69 14.00 -2.26
C ARG A 173 1.41 13.37 -2.74
N PHE A 174 0.59 12.94 -1.81
CA PHE A 174 -0.73 12.35 -2.02
C PHE A 174 -1.77 13.16 -1.26
N ASP A 175 -2.84 13.55 -1.95
CA ASP A 175 -4.01 14.17 -1.35
C ASP A 175 -5.21 13.24 -1.57
N PHE A 176 -5.61 12.52 -0.53
CA PHE A 176 -6.66 11.50 -0.59
C PHE A 176 -8.00 12.02 -0.07
N ALA A 177 -9.04 11.91 -0.89
CA ALA A 177 -10.43 12.23 -0.57
C ALA A 177 -11.30 10.98 -0.74
N PRO A 178 -11.69 10.28 0.34
CA PRO A 178 -12.62 9.17 0.27
C PRO A 178 -14.04 9.66 -0.03
N GLY A 179 -14.80 8.90 -0.84
CA GLY A 179 -16.15 9.29 -1.23
C GLY A 179 -16.90 8.22 -2.00
N ILE A 180 -18.00 8.62 -2.66
CA ILE A 180 -18.67 7.76 -3.66
C ILE A 180 -17.63 7.34 -4.70
N GLU A 181 -16.93 8.32 -5.24
CA GLU A 181 -15.69 8.15 -5.97
C GLU A 181 -14.55 8.60 -5.05
N SER A 182 -13.70 7.68 -4.62
CA SER A 182 -12.50 8.05 -3.88
C SER A 182 -11.45 8.56 -4.85
N ILE A 183 -10.91 9.73 -4.56
CA ILE A 183 -9.93 10.42 -5.41
C ILE A 183 -8.62 10.53 -4.67
N ILE A 184 -7.53 10.29 -5.38
CA ILE A 184 -6.18 10.57 -4.91
C ILE A 184 -5.45 11.42 -5.94
N ASP A 185 -5.09 12.64 -5.55
CA ASP A 185 -4.23 13.51 -6.35
C ASP A 185 -2.77 13.19 -5.99
N VAL A 186 -1.94 12.95 -7.01
CA VAL A 186 -0.54 12.56 -6.81
C VAL A 186 0.37 13.56 -7.51
N SER A 187 1.30 14.11 -6.74
CA SER A 187 2.41 14.92 -7.27
C SER A 187 3.73 14.22 -6.94
N ALA A 188 4.63 14.13 -7.93
CA ALA A 188 5.92 13.51 -7.74
C ALA A 188 7.05 14.33 -8.35
N THR A 189 8.16 14.43 -7.64
CA THR A 189 9.44 14.95 -8.16
C THR A 189 10.43 13.81 -8.17
N LEU A 190 10.91 13.46 -9.37
CA LEU A 190 11.78 12.32 -9.59
C LEU A 190 13.21 12.80 -9.86
N HIS A 191 14.19 12.17 -9.26
CA HIS A 191 15.61 12.44 -9.43
C HIS A 191 16.32 11.17 -9.94
N PRO A 192 16.50 11.03 -11.27
CA PRO A 192 17.22 9.89 -11.83
C PRO A 192 18.68 9.86 -11.39
N ARG A 193 19.18 8.69 -11.04
CA ARG A 193 20.59 8.40 -10.73
C ARG A 193 21.30 7.76 -11.92
N ARG A 194 20.52 7.12 -12.80
CA ARG A 194 20.98 6.43 -14.00
C ARG A 194 20.01 6.71 -15.15
N PRO A 195 20.39 6.49 -16.41
CA PRO A 195 19.47 6.59 -17.54
C PRO A 195 18.29 5.63 -17.40
N ILE A 196 17.09 6.12 -17.71
CA ILE A 196 15.84 5.34 -17.73
C ILE A 196 15.39 5.26 -19.19
N HIS A 197 15.26 4.05 -19.71
CA HIS A 197 14.84 3.82 -21.09
C HIS A 197 13.32 3.73 -21.23
N LYS A 198 12.65 3.21 -20.21
CA LYS A 198 11.19 3.07 -20.18
C LYS A 198 10.67 3.42 -18.80
N LEU A 199 9.78 4.40 -18.74
CA LEU A 199 9.19 4.88 -17.49
C LEU A 199 7.67 4.70 -17.51
N GLY A 200 7.14 3.98 -16.54
CA GLY A 200 5.71 3.92 -16.27
C GLY A 200 5.34 4.85 -15.12
N LEU A 201 4.45 5.81 -15.39
CA LEU A 201 3.90 6.72 -14.37
C LEU A 201 2.55 6.19 -13.93
N ALA A 202 2.39 5.93 -12.66
CA ALA A 202 1.19 5.36 -12.05
C ALA A 202 0.60 4.16 -12.84
N PRO A 203 1.42 3.21 -13.31
CA PRO A 203 0.90 2.07 -14.05
C PRO A 203 0.03 1.21 -13.13
N LEU A 204 -0.98 0.58 -13.71
CA LEU A 204 -1.74 -0.43 -12.98
C LEU A 204 -0.91 -1.71 -12.85
N SER A 205 -1.04 -2.41 -11.73
CA SER A 205 -0.42 -3.71 -11.53
C SER A 205 -1.04 -4.77 -12.45
N SER A 206 -0.49 -5.98 -12.44
CA SER A 206 -0.95 -7.06 -13.30
C SER A 206 -2.46 -7.30 -13.22
N MET A 207 -3.10 -7.44 -14.37
CA MET A 207 -4.48 -7.91 -14.49
C MET A 207 -4.47 -9.43 -14.54
N PHE A 208 -5.31 -10.07 -13.72
CA PHE A 208 -5.60 -11.50 -13.85
C PHE A 208 -6.90 -11.69 -14.64
N LEU A 209 -6.82 -12.41 -15.73
CA LEU A 209 -7.95 -12.77 -16.56
C LEU A 209 -7.83 -14.24 -16.99
N THR A 210 -8.84 -15.03 -16.67
CA THR A 210 -9.06 -16.37 -17.20
C THR A 210 -10.52 -16.49 -17.65
N GLY A 211 -10.75 -16.92 -18.88
CA GLY A 211 -12.09 -17.01 -19.45
C GLY A 211 -12.07 -17.59 -20.86
N GLU A 212 -13.14 -17.42 -21.59
CA GLU A 212 -13.31 -17.98 -22.95
C GLU A 212 -12.19 -17.51 -23.92
N ASN A 213 -11.64 -16.32 -23.69
CA ASN A 213 -10.56 -15.75 -24.50
C ASN A 213 -9.16 -16.22 -24.08
N ASP A 214 -9.04 -16.93 -22.98
CA ASP A 214 -7.76 -17.43 -22.46
C ASP A 214 -7.77 -18.95 -22.48
N ARG A 215 -6.91 -19.53 -23.32
CA ARG A 215 -6.82 -20.99 -23.48
C ARG A 215 -5.89 -21.67 -22.48
N ARG A 216 -5.42 -20.97 -21.43
CA ARG A 216 -4.63 -21.58 -20.39
C ARG A 216 -5.46 -22.62 -19.64
N VAL A 217 -4.90 -23.83 -19.51
CA VAL A 217 -5.50 -24.89 -18.71
C VAL A 217 -5.19 -24.58 -17.25
N LEU A 218 -6.14 -24.03 -16.55
CA LEU A 218 -6.06 -23.90 -15.09
C LEU A 218 -6.82 -25.07 -14.45
N ASN A 219 -6.25 -25.61 -13.38
CA ASN A 219 -6.96 -26.58 -12.54
C ASN A 219 -7.93 -25.86 -11.58
N ASP A 220 -8.91 -25.19 -12.17
CA ASP A 220 -9.97 -24.46 -11.47
C ASP A 220 -11.33 -24.89 -12.05
N TRP A 221 -12.29 -25.12 -11.18
CA TRP A 221 -13.65 -25.50 -11.56
C TRP A 221 -14.49 -24.32 -12.11
N ARG A 222 -14.03 -23.08 -11.90
CA ARG A 222 -14.72 -21.90 -12.38
C ARG A 222 -14.45 -21.69 -13.86
N PRO A 223 -15.48 -21.42 -14.66
CA PRO A 223 -15.30 -21.19 -16.11
C PRO A 223 -14.58 -19.87 -16.39
N GLU A 224 -14.77 -18.89 -15.51
CA GLU A 224 -14.16 -17.56 -15.59
C GLU A 224 -13.69 -17.09 -14.23
N LEU A 225 -12.56 -16.40 -14.22
CA LEU A 225 -12.00 -15.74 -13.05
C LEU A 225 -11.18 -14.53 -13.50
N HIS A 226 -11.61 -13.34 -13.12
CA HIS A 226 -10.89 -12.11 -13.44
C HIS A 226 -11.09 -11.05 -12.35
N ASP A 227 -10.18 -10.10 -12.27
CA ASP A 227 -10.24 -8.94 -11.37
C ASP A 227 -10.50 -7.64 -12.14
N SER A 228 -10.49 -7.68 -13.49
CA SER A 228 -10.77 -6.54 -14.38
C SER A 228 -11.32 -7.04 -15.71
N ASP A 229 -12.35 -6.40 -16.22
CA ASP A 229 -12.96 -6.77 -17.51
C ASP A 229 -12.21 -6.19 -18.71
N GLY A 230 -11.49 -5.09 -18.51
CA GLY A 230 -10.75 -4.41 -19.57
C GLY A 230 -10.13 -3.10 -19.13
N LEU A 231 -9.51 -2.41 -20.08
CA LEU A 231 -8.92 -1.10 -19.92
C LEU A 231 -9.60 -0.10 -20.86
N LEU A 232 -10.28 0.89 -20.29
CA LEU A 232 -10.81 2.03 -21.04
C LEU A 232 -9.77 3.15 -21.06
N ILE A 233 -9.35 3.54 -22.26
CA ILE A 233 -8.38 4.62 -22.46
C ILE A 233 -9.07 5.76 -23.19
N ASN A 234 -9.12 6.94 -22.55
CA ASN A 234 -9.55 8.18 -23.20
C ASN A 234 -8.33 9.07 -23.44
N THR A 235 -8.01 9.32 -24.69
CA THR A 235 -6.90 10.20 -25.09
C THR A 235 -7.45 11.50 -25.68
N GLY A 236 -6.57 12.49 -25.92
CA GLY A 236 -6.95 13.72 -26.63
C GLY A 236 -7.46 13.48 -28.08
N ALA A 237 -7.27 12.30 -28.63
CA ALA A 237 -7.78 11.88 -29.94
C ALA A 237 -9.14 11.13 -29.86
N GLY A 238 -9.67 10.90 -28.68
CA GLY A 238 -10.90 10.14 -28.42
C GLY A 238 -10.66 8.83 -27.67
N ILE A 239 -11.72 8.02 -27.56
CA ILE A 239 -11.70 6.70 -26.91
C ILE A 239 -11.26 5.65 -27.92
#